data_5c366fba84cfb7726bffcd31a4199cbe
#
_entry.id   5c366fba84cfb7726bffcd31a4199cbe
#
_cell.length_a   1.000
_cell.length_b   1.000
_cell.length_c   1.000
_cell.angle_alpha   90.00
_cell.angle_beta   90.00
_cell.angle_gamma   90.00
#
_symmetry.space_group_name_H-M   'P 1'
#
loop_
_entity.id
_entity.type
_entity.pdbx_description
1 polymer ?
#
loop_
_entity_poly.entity_id
_entity_poly.type
_entity_poly.pdbx_seq_one_letter_code
_entity_poly.pdbx_strand_id
1 'polypeptide(L)'
;MATQTLTEGNFDEVVTGNDVVFVCFCDSSSDVCRRFAPTFEASSNKHPDVVYGTVNVEAEQGLAAAANISRSPTIMAYRKGVLVYSQPDGLSPEALENVVTQVKAIDLDEDRKDPDQARNQLAWE
;
A
#
# COMPACT_ATOMS: atom_id res chain seq x y z
N MET A 1 5.58 13.73 10.84
CA MET A 1 5.59 12.40 10.23
C MET A 1 4.23 12.11 9.67
N ALA A 2 4.17 11.75 8.41
CA ALA A 2 2.90 11.54 7.72
C ALA A 2 2.48 10.07 7.64
N THR A 3 3.33 9.15 8.09
CA THR A 3 2.97 7.72 8.14
C THR A 3 2.28 7.40 9.46
N GLN A 4 1.37 6.41 9.43
CA GLN A 4 0.71 5.97 10.65
C GLN A 4 0.82 4.46 10.79
N THR A 5 0.78 3.98 12.03
CA THR A 5 0.84 2.55 12.31
C THR A 5 -0.55 1.93 12.14
N LEU A 6 -0.61 0.86 11.35
CA LEU A 6 -1.85 0.10 11.17
C LEU A 6 -1.78 -1.20 11.96
N THR A 7 -2.90 -1.56 12.58
CA THR A 7 -3.04 -2.77 13.39
C THR A 7 -4.25 -3.54 12.91
N GLU A 8 -4.43 -4.76 13.45
CA GLU A 8 -5.65 -5.52 13.16
C GLU A 8 -6.91 -4.77 13.57
N GLY A 9 -6.80 -3.87 14.55
CA GLY A 9 -7.94 -3.11 15.04
C GLY A 9 -8.35 -1.94 14.16
N ASN A 10 -7.44 -1.37 13.36
CA ASN A 10 -7.75 -0.17 12.57
C ASN A 10 -7.52 -0.32 11.07
N PHE A 11 -6.99 -1.46 10.62
CA PHE A 11 -6.61 -1.62 9.21
C PHE A 11 -7.80 -1.43 8.26
N ASP A 12 -8.89 -2.16 8.50
CA ASP A 12 -10.05 -2.09 7.62
C ASP A 12 -10.66 -0.69 7.60
N GLU A 13 -10.75 -0.05 8.77
CA GLU A 13 -11.32 1.28 8.86
C GLU A 13 -10.51 2.30 8.06
N VAL A 14 -9.19 2.25 8.18
CA VAL A 14 -8.32 3.18 7.47
C VAL A 14 -8.35 2.92 5.97
N VAL A 15 -8.27 1.66 5.56
CA VAL A 15 -8.22 1.30 4.14
C VAL A 15 -9.53 1.64 3.44
N THR A 16 -10.66 1.39 4.08
CA THR A 16 -11.96 1.65 3.46
C THR A 16 -12.43 3.09 3.61
N GLY A 17 -11.90 3.81 4.60
CA GLY A 17 -12.32 5.18 4.89
C GLY A 17 -11.58 6.26 4.12
N ASN A 18 -10.64 5.90 3.27
CA ASN A 18 -9.82 6.86 2.51
C ASN A 18 -9.76 6.47 1.04
N ASP A 19 -9.61 7.47 0.17
CA ASP A 19 -9.56 7.24 -1.28
C ASP A 19 -8.33 6.44 -1.70
N VAL A 20 -7.16 6.84 -1.21
CA VAL A 20 -5.90 6.19 -1.58
C VAL A 20 -5.12 5.89 -0.31
N VAL A 21 -4.75 4.62 -0.14
CA VAL A 21 -3.97 4.17 1.01
C VAL A 21 -2.81 3.31 0.51
N PHE A 22 -1.60 3.68 0.91
CA PHE A 22 -0.42 2.85 0.69
C PHE A 22 -0.03 2.19 2.01
N VAL A 23 0.25 0.90 1.97
CA VAL A 23 0.60 0.12 3.16
C VAL A 23 1.95 -0.55 2.92
N CYS A 24 2.87 -0.35 3.87
CA CYS A 24 4.14 -1.06 3.88
C CYS A 24 4.10 -2.12 4.97
N PHE A 25 4.15 -3.38 4.57
CA PHE A 25 4.26 -4.49 5.51
C PHE A 25 5.75 -4.74 5.74
N CYS A 26 6.20 -4.48 6.95
CA CYS A 26 7.63 -4.48 7.26
C CYS A 26 7.93 -5.30 8.49
N ASP A 27 9.15 -5.87 8.49
CA ASP A 27 9.74 -6.56 9.63
C ASP A 27 10.83 -5.66 10.19
N SER A 28 10.74 -5.29 11.45
CA SER A 28 11.69 -4.35 12.06
C SER A 28 13.13 -4.88 12.09
N SER A 29 13.31 -6.19 11.97
CA SER A 29 14.65 -6.79 11.93
C SER A 29 15.25 -6.81 10.52
N SER A 30 14.47 -6.48 9.50
CA SER A 30 14.94 -6.51 8.11
C SER A 30 15.70 -5.24 7.74
N ASP A 31 16.92 -5.41 7.20
CA ASP A 31 17.71 -4.29 6.71
C ASP A 31 17.03 -3.59 5.53
N VAL A 32 16.38 -4.36 4.65
CA VAL A 32 15.67 -3.80 3.50
C VAL A 32 14.52 -2.92 3.97
N CYS A 33 13.78 -3.36 4.98
CA CYS A 33 12.71 -2.54 5.55
C CYS A 33 13.24 -1.24 6.14
N ARG A 34 14.34 -1.32 6.89
CA ARG A 34 14.92 -0.11 7.49
C ARG A 34 15.41 0.87 6.44
N ARG A 35 15.95 0.37 5.34
CA ARG A 35 16.41 1.24 4.24
C ARG A 35 15.26 1.83 3.45
N PHE A 36 14.14 1.12 3.36
CA PHE A 36 12.97 1.60 2.63
C PHE A 36 12.15 2.62 3.44
N ALA A 37 12.19 2.56 4.76
CA ALA A 37 11.36 3.41 5.61
C ALA A 37 11.50 4.92 5.30
N PRO A 38 12.72 5.47 5.14
CA PRO A 38 12.84 6.90 4.80
C PRO A 38 12.23 7.24 3.43
N THR A 39 12.31 6.33 2.46
CA THR A 39 11.72 6.52 1.14
C THR A 39 10.20 6.61 1.26
N PHE A 40 9.60 5.70 2.01
CA PHE A 40 8.17 5.66 2.21
C PHE A 40 7.68 6.92 2.93
N GLU A 41 8.40 7.34 3.98
CA GLU A 41 8.04 8.53 4.73
C GLU A 41 8.19 9.80 3.89
N ALA A 42 9.26 9.90 3.10
CA ALA A 42 9.45 11.05 2.22
C ALA A 42 8.30 11.17 1.22
N SER A 43 7.85 10.05 0.66
CA SER A 43 6.70 10.05 -0.23
C SER A 43 5.44 10.53 0.49
N SER A 44 5.24 10.11 1.74
CA SER A 44 4.07 10.52 2.52
C SER A 44 4.03 12.04 2.73
N ASN A 45 5.18 12.67 2.88
CA ASN A 45 5.25 14.11 3.06
C ASN A 45 4.92 14.87 1.77
N LYS A 46 5.13 14.27 0.62
CA LYS A 46 4.81 14.89 -0.68
C LYS A 46 3.35 14.76 -1.07
N HIS A 47 2.64 13.80 -0.48
CA HIS A 47 1.26 13.50 -0.87
C HIS A 47 0.34 13.51 0.35
N PRO A 48 -0.01 14.71 0.86
CA PRO A 48 -0.86 14.80 2.05
C PRO A 48 -2.29 14.29 1.83
N ASP A 49 -2.70 14.12 0.57
CA ASP A 49 -4.00 13.57 0.20
C ASP A 49 -4.03 12.04 0.19
N VAL A 50 -2.88 11.39 0.40
CA VAL A 50 -2.75 9.93 0.42
C VAL A 50 -2.39 9.49 1.83
N VAL A 51 -3.03 8.42 2.30
CA VAL A 51 -2.71 7.82 3.60
C VAL A 51 -1.58 6.81 3.40
N TYR A 52 -0.54 6.93 4.21
CA TYR A 52 0.59 6.00 4.23
C TYR A 52 0.61 5.29 5.57
N GLY A 53 0.42 3.98 5.55
CA GLY A 53 0.40 3.18 6.77
C GLY A 53 1.51 2.14 6.79
N THR A 54 1.96 1.81 7.99
CA THR A 54 2.95 0.75 8.18
C THR A 54 2.35 -0.36 9.04
N VAL A 55 2.62 -1.61 8.67
CA VAL A 55 2.22 -2.77 9.45
C VAL A 55 3.48 -3.53 9.85
N ASN A 56 3.63 -3.77 11.15
CA ASN A 56 4.72 -4.60 11.65
C ASN A 56 4.26 -6.06 11.57
N VAL A 57 4.86 -6.83 10.67
CA VAL A 57 4.41 -8.21 10.43
C VAL A 57 4.63 -9.13 11.63
N GLU A 58 5.57 -8.78 12.51
CA GLU A 58 5.79 -9.56 13.74
C GLU A 58 4.69 -9.32 14.76
N ALA A 59 4.24 -8.07 14.88
CA ALA A 59 3.20 -7.69 15.83
C ALA A 59 1.79 -8.01 15.32
N GLU A 60 1.58 -7.89 14.00
CA GLU A 60 0.27 -8.06 13.38
C GLU A 60 0.26 -9.28 12.47
N GLN A 61 0.51 -10.45 13.04
CA GLN A 61 0.65 -11.68 12.27
C GLN A 61 -0.63 -12.07 11.53
N GLY A 62 -1.79 -11.75 12.10
CA GLY A 62 -3.07 -12.01 11.44
C GLY A 62 -3.25 -11.21 10.17
N LEU A 63 -2.83 -9.94 10.18
CA LEU A 63 -2.87 -9.10 8.98
C LEU A 63 -1.90 -9.61 7.92
N ALA A 64 -0.69 -9.96 8.32
CA ALA A 64 0.31 -10.47 7.40
C ALA A 64 -0.16 -11.77 6.73
N ALA A 65 -0.78 -12.66 7.49
CA ALA A 65 -1.30 -13.91 6.96
C ALA A 65 -2.46 -13.65 5.99
N ALA A 66 -3.37 -12.76 6.36
CA ALA A 66 -4.53 -12.43 5.52
C ALA A 66 -4.10 -11.78 4.20
N ALA A 67 -3.01 -11.01 4.22
CA ALA A 67 -2.48 -10.35 3.03
C ALA A 67 -1.51 -11.21 2.25
N ASN A 68 -1.25 -12.43 2.70
CA ASN A 68 -0.33 -13.37 2.05
C ASN A 68 1.10 -12.81 1.95
N ILE A 69 1.57 -12.18 3.01
CA ILE A 69 2.91 -11.59 3.01
C ILE A 69 3.94 -12.69 3.21
N SER A 70 4.75 -12.92 2.18
CA SER A 70 5.82 -13.91 2.24
C SER A 70 7.21 -13.26 2.31
N ARG A 71 7.31 -11.98 1.99
CA ARG A 71 8.58 -11.24 1.98
C ARG A 71 8.34 -9.84 2.52
N SER A 72 9.33 -9.30 3.20
CA SER A 72 9.29 -7.93 3.73
C SER A 72 10.45 -7.12 3.13
N PRO A 73 10.24 -5.87 2.76
CA PRO A 73 8.96 -5.17 2.80
C PRO A 73 8.06 -5.55 1.62
N THR A 74 6.76 -5.47 1.82
CA THR A 74 5.78 -5.57 0.73
C THR A 74 4.95 -4.30 0.73
N ILE A 75 4.81 -3.69 -0.44
CA ILE A 75 4.04 -2.46 -0.60
C ILE A 75 2.72 -2.81 -1.25
N MET A 76 1.63 -2.43 -0.60
CA MET A 76 0.29 -2.58 -1.17
C MET A 76 -0.36 -1.23 -1.28
N ALA A 77 -1.17 -1.03 -2.32
CA ALA A 77 -1.93 0.19 -2.50
C ALA A 77 -3.39 -0.14 -2.68
N TYR A 78 -4.23 0.66 -2.04
CA TYR A 78 -5.68 0.51 -2.09
C TYR A 78 -6.30 1.78 -2.65
N ARG A 79 -7.27 1.62 -3.52
CA ARG A 79 -8.06 2.72 -4.06
C ARG A 79 -9.52 2.48 -3.68
N LYS A 80 -10.08 3.36 -2.84
CA LYS A 80 -11.45 3.24 -2.33
C LYS A 80 -11.73 1.86 -1.73
N GLY A 81 -10.78 1.35 -0.97
CA GLY A 81 -10.89 0.05 -0.30
C GLY A 81 -10.54 -1.16 -1.15
N VAL A 82 -10.21 -0.96 -2.43
CA VAL A 82 -9.88 -2.06 -3.35
C VAL A 82 -8.37 -2.14 -3.51
N LEU A 83 -7.81 -3.33 -3.34
CA LEU A 83 -6.38 -3.58 -3.56
C LEU A 83 -6.08 -3.48 -5.06
N VAL A 84 -5.22 -2.54 -5.44
CA VAL A 84 -4.90 -2.28 -6.84
C VAL A 84 -3.43 -2.49 -7.16
N TYR A 85 -2.57 -2.69 -6.15
CA TYR A 85 -1.14 -2.85 -6.37
C TYR A 85 -0.51 -3.63 -5.22
N SER A 86 0.42 -4.51 -5.55
CA SER A 86 1.20 -5.24 -4.54
C SER A 86 2.57 -5.58 -5.12
N GLN A 87 3.64 -5.24 -4.39
CA GLN A 87 5.01 -5.46 -4.84
C GLN A 87 5.91 -5.79 -3.65
N PRO A 88 6.60 -6.92 -3.68
CA PRO A 88 7.58 -7.24 -2.64
C PRO A 88 8.89 -6.48 -2.84
N ASP A 89 9.73 -6.50 -1.81
CA ASP A 89 11.11 -5.99 -1.80
C ASP A 89 11.26 -4.48 -1.84
N GLY A 90 10.17 -3.73 -1.72
CA GLY A 90 10.23 -2.26 -1.71
C GLY A 90 10.39 -1.67 -3.10
N LEU A 91 10.54 -0.37 -3.16
CA LEU A 91 10.63 0.39 -4.40
C LEU A 91 11.67 1.50 -4.25
N SER A 92 12.31 1.87 -5.37
CA SER A 92 13.12 3.08 -5.41
C SER A 92 12.22 4.30 -5.22
N PRO A 93 12.78 5.46 -4.82
CA PRO A 93 11.95 6.67 -4.69
C PRO A 93 11.20 7.01 -5.97
N GLU A 94 11.84 6.89 -7.13
CA GLU A 94 11.21 7.19 -8.42
C GLU A 94 10.08 6.21 -8.73
N ALA A 95 10.32 4.92 -8.49
CA ALA A 95 9.31 3.89 -8.76
C ALA A 95 8.10 4.08 -7.85
N LEU A 96 8.33 4.42 -6.58
CA LEU A 96 7.23 4.68 -5.66
C LEU A 96 6.39 5.87 -6.12
N GLU A 97 7.02 6.97 -6.54
CA GLU A 97 6.27 8.13 -7.03
C GLU A 97 5.46 7.80 -8.29
N ASN A 98 5.99 6.98 -9.17
CA ASN A 98 5.24 6.52 -10.35
C ASN A 98 4.00 5.72 -9.95
N VAL A 99 4.14 4.82 -8.98
CA VAL A 99 3.02 4.02 -8.49
C VAL A 99 1.97 4.91 -7.84
N VAL A 100 2.39 5.87 -7.02
CA VAL A 100 1.45 6.80 -6.38
C VAL A 100 0.64 7.54 -7.44
N THR A 101 1.29 8.06 -8.48
CA THR A 101 0.63 8.76 -9.57
C THR A 101 -0.38 7.85 -10.28
N GLN A 102 0.00 6.61 -10.56
CA GLN A 102 -0.88 5.68 -11.25
C GLN A 102 -2.09 5.29 -10.40
N VAL A 103 -1.88 5.06 -9.12
CA VAL A 103 -2.98 4.67 -8.22
C VAL A 103 -3.98 5.82 -8.08
N LYS A 104 -3.49 7.06 -7.94
CA LYS A 104 -4.36 8.22 -7.84
C LYS A 104 -5.19 8.43 -9.11
N ALA A 105 -4.70 7.98 -10.25
CA ALA A 105 -5.38 8.13 -11.54
C ALA A 105 -6.43 7.04 -11.81
N ILE A 106 -6.48 5.99 -11.01
CA ILE A 106 -7.44 4.91 -11.20
C ILE A 106 -8.86 5.40 -10.94
N ASP A 107 -9.76 5.18 -11.90
CA ASP A 107 -11.17 5.49 -11.77
C ASP A 107 -11.96 4.19 -11.66
N LEU A 108 -12.24 3.77 -10.42
CA LEU A 108 -12.96 2.53 -10.17
C LEU A 108 -14.39 2.56 -10.65
N ASP A 109 -15.01 3.74 -10.64
CA ASP A 109 -16.40 3.86 -11.09
C ASP A 109 -16.51 3.63 -12.59
N GLU A 110 -15.57 4.16 -13.37
CA GLU A 110 -15.52 3.91 -14.81
C GLU A 110 -15.15 2.47 -15.11
N ASP A 111 -14.16 1.93 -14.40
CA ASP A 111 -13.74 0.54 -14.59
C ASP A 111 -14.84 -0.44 -14.28
N ARG A 112 -15.72 -0.13 -13.32
CA ARG A 112 -16.82 -1.00 -12.95
C ARG A 112 -17.94 -1.08 -13.99
N LYS A 113 -17.98 -0.15 -14.93
CA LYS A 113 -18.96 -0.21 -16.03
C LYS A 113 -18.64 -1.32 -17.02
N ASP A 114 -17.38 -1.74 -17.06
CA ASP A 114 -16.91 -2.82 -17.93
C ASP A 114 -16.16 -3.84 -17.08
N PRO A 115 -16.78 -4.98 -16.74
CA PRO A 115 -16.12 -5.98 -15.90
C PRO A 115 -14.80 -6.52 -16.47
N ASP A 116 -14.71 -6.63 -17.79
CA ASP A 116 -13.48 -7.12 -18.42
C ASP A 116 -12.35 -6.11 -18.26
N GLN A 117 -12.65 -4.84 -18.42
CA GLN A 117 -11.66 -3.79 -18.24
C GLN A 117 -11.21 -3.68 -16.79
N ALA A 118 -12.14 -3.82 -15.85
CA ALA A 118 -11.80 -3.82 -14.43
C ALA A 118 -10.84 -4.95 -14.09
N ARG A 119 -11.04 -6.13 -14.67
CA ARG A 119 -10.12 -7.26 -14.48
C ARG A 119 -8.75 -6.98 -15.04
N ASN A 120 -8.68 -6.35 -16.22
CA ASN A 120 -7.39 -5.98 -16.82
C ASN A 120 -6.63 -4.99 -15.95
N GLN A 121 -7.34 -4.04 -15.32
CA GLN A 121 -6.71 -3.11 -14.40
C GLN A 121 -6.07 -3.83 -13.22
N LEU A 122 -6.70 -4.87 -12.72
CA LEU A 122 -6.20 -5.60 -11.56
C LEU A 122 -5.14 -6.63 -11.93
N ALA A 123 -4.88 -6.86 -13.20
CA ALA A 123 -3.95 -7.89 -13.68
C ALA A 123 -2.52 -7.38 -13.90
N TRP A 124 -2.23 -6.15 -13.52
CA TRP A 124 -0.90 -5.57 -13.73
C TRP A 124 0.06 -5.78 -12.57
N GLU A 125 -0.25 -6.68 -11.72
CA GLU A 125 0.65 -7.11 -10.66
C GLU A 125 1.71 -8.11 -11.16
#